data_7d0e55fc7526fb081388352abf1ee760
#
_entry.id   7d0e55fc7526fb081388352abf1ee760
#
_cell.length_a   1.000
_cell.length_b   1.000
_cell.length_c   1.000
_cell.angle_alpha   90.00
_cell.angle_beta   90.00
_cell.angle_gamma   90.00
#
_symmetry.space_group_name_H-M   'P 1'
#
loop_
_entity.id
_entity.type
_entity.pdbx_description
1 polymer ?
#
loop_
_entity_poly.entity_id
_entity_poly.type
_entity_poly.pdbx_seq_one_letter_code
_entity_poly.pdbx_strand_id
1 'polypeptide(L)'
;MEETLKGGSNELAYGLYDLQVLRAFLVTLCSVKWLIFRLVSCEVAGVDLVAELIGVTLGPKGRNVVLGNKYGPPKIVNDGETVLKEIQLDDPLENVGVKLVREAGAKTNNLAGDGCTTSIVLARGLIAEGVKVTAMGANVVQVSRGIEKTAKALVSELKLMSREVEDHELEDVAAVSAGNDYAIGNMISEALRQVGRKGVVTIEKGNYTKTNLEVVEGMQFDRGYLSPYFVTDRRKRIVELHDCKLLLVDKKISNPKELVKILDNAVKEKYPVLIIAESIEQDALAPVIRNKLRGVLKVAAIKAPSFGERKSHCLDDIAILTGGTVIRDDMGLTLENAHKDLLGSASKVVITKDSALIVTDGSTRTAVSKRVTQIQNLVENTEEKFQKKILNERIARLSGGIAIIQVGAQTQVELKDKQLRIEDALNAARAATEEGVVVGGGCCLLRLSSKVDAIKEMLDNDDQKIGADIFKRALSYPAKQIAKNAGVNGNIVVEKILSVDNMKYGYNAARDRYEDLMAAKIMDPTKVVRCCLEHAAAVAKTFLISDAVVIDIPEPVSSRQIRRPPPMPTSGPRLSGLSGLGARATGLSGLGARATTL
;
A
#
# COMPACT_ATOMS: atom_id res chain seq x y z
N MET A 1 1.67 46.81 -48.60
CA MET A 1 2.09 45.65 -47.84
C MET A 1 2.27 45.97 -46.33
N GLU A 2 1.76 47.14 -45.90
CA GLU A 2 1.81 47.59 -44.47
C GLU A 2 0.43 47.65 -43.78
N GLU A 3 -0.66 47.37 -44.52
CA GLU A 3 -2.02 47.42 -43.95
C GLU A 3 -2.59 46.07 -43.49
N THR A 4 -1.89 44.98 -43.76
CA THR A 4 -2.37 43.61 -43.39
C THR A 4 -1.80 43.07 -42.08
N LEU A 5 -0.98 43.83 -41.36
CA LEU A 5 -0.39 43.41 -40.07
C LEU A 5 -1.00 44.07 -38.85
N LYS A 6 -2.01 44.93 -39.00
CA LYS A 6 -2.71 45.57 -37.86
C LYS A 6 -4.01 44.90 -37.43
N GLY A 7 -4.50 43.88 -38.14
CA GLY A 7 -5.73 43.16 -37.82
C GLY A 7 -5.57 42.03 -36.80
N GLY A 8 -4.38 41.42 -36.74
CA GLY A 8 -4.17 40.21 -35.89
C GLY A 8 -3.85 40.45 -34.41
N SER A 9 -3.43 41.67 -34.05
CA SER A 9 -3.07 42.01 -32.67
C SER A 9 -4.25 42.46 -31.81
N ASN A 10 -5.35 42.91 -32.44
CA ASN A 10 -6.53 43.36 -31.70
C ASN A 10 -7.46 42.21 -31.27
N GLU A 11 -7.56 41.13 -32.03
CA GLU A 11 -8.41 39.97 -31.62
C GLU A 11 -7.79 39.19 -30.45
N LEU A 12 -6.47 39.10 -30.38
CA LEU A 12 -5.79 38.50 -29.22
C LEU A 12 -5.88 39.38 -27.94
N ALA A 13 -5.89 40.71 -28.13
CA ALA A 13 -6.06 41.64 -27.00
C ALA A 13 -7.50 41.67 -26.47
N TYR A 14 -8.51 41.53 -27.35
CA TYR A 14 -9.92 41.43 -26.93
C TYR A 14 -10.20 40.12 -26.20
N GLY A 15 -9.63 38.98 -26.61
CA GLY A 15 -9.75 37.70 -25.90
C GLY A 15 -9.12 37.71 -24.51
N LEU A 16 -8.02 38.42 -24.32
CA LEU A 16 -7.36 38.59 -23.00
C LEU A 16 -8.11 39.59 -22.10
N TYR A 17 -8.73 40.63 -22.67
CA TYR A 17 -9.54 41.59 -21.92
C TYR A 17 -10.85 40.96 -21.42
N ASP A 18 -11.51 40.14 -22.22
CA ASP A 18 -12.73 39.42 -21.82
C ASP A 18 -12.44 38.40 -20.68
N LEU A 19 -11.30 37.73 -20.72
CA LEU A 19 -10.88 36.83 -19.65
C LEU A 19 -10.56 37.57 -18.35
N GLN A 20 -9.99 38.78 -18.40
CA GLN A 20 -9.73 39.59 -17.23
C GLN A 20 -11.00 40.21 -16.65
N VAL A 21 -11.94 40.64 -17.51
CA VAL A 21 -13.25 41.18 -17.12
C VAL A 21 -14.15 40.08 -16.55
N LEU A 22 -14.17 38.89 -17.16
CA LEU A 22 -14.85 37.71 -16.60
C LEU A 22 -14.23 37.29 -15.24
N ARG A 23 -12.92 37.40 -15.12
CA ARG A 23 -12.21 37.13 -13.86
C ARG A 23 -12.59 38.11 -12.74
N ALA A 24 -12.67 39.41 -13.07
CA ALA A 24 -13.10 40.45 -12.15
C ALA A 24 -14.59 40.38 -11.81
N PHE A 25 -15.45 39.98 -12.75
CA PHE A 25 -16.90 39.85 -12.56
C PHE A 25 -17.27 38.63 -11.72
N LEU A 26 -16.57 37.50 -11.90
CA LEU A 26 -16.72 36.28 -11.08
C LEU A 26 -16.20 36.48 -9.64
N VAL A 27 -15.17 37.28 -9.44
CA VAL A 27 -14.65 37.59 -8.11
C VAL A 27 -15.56 38.55 -7.33
N THR A 28 -16.36 39.39 -8.03
CA THR A 28 -17.19 40.43 -7.40
C THR A 28 -18.62 39.95 -7.09
N LEU A 29 -19.13 38.92 -7.75
CA LEU A 29 -20.53 38.49 -7.63
C LEU A 29 -20.81 37.31 -6.71
N CYS A 30 -19.80 36.64 -6.22
CA CYS A 30 -19.97 35.59 -5.20
C CYS A 30 -18.75 35.60 -4.27
N SER A 31 -18.99 35.56 -2.99
CA SER A 31 -18.04 35.15 -1.96
C SER A 31 -17.61 33.67 -2.13
N VAL A 32 -17.31 33.28 -3.38
CA VAL A 32 -16.92 31.91 -3.72
C VAL A 32 -15.41 31.84 -3.65
N LYS A 33 -14.91 31.07 -2.69
CA LYS A 33 -13.52 30.73 -2.47
C LYS A 33 -12.92 29.81 -3.54
N TRP A 34 -13.50 29.77 -4.76
CA TRP A 34 -13.15 28.83 -5.82
C TRP A 34 -12.60 29.58 -7.03
N LEU A 35 -11.49 29.10 -7.55
CA LEU A 35 -10.89 29.59 -8.78
C LEU A 35 -11.02 28.51 -9.87
N ILE A 36 -11.66 28.85 -11.01
CA ILE A 36 -11.81 27.95 -12.14
C ILE A 36 -10.70 28.29 -13.14
N PHE A 37 -9.86 27.32 -13.45
CA PHE A 37 -8.82 27.45 -14.46
C PHE A 37 -9.06 26.46 -15.60
N ARG A 38 -8.92 26.93 -16.82
CA ARG A 38 -8.78 26.06 -17.99
C ARG A 38 -7.29 25.77 -18.15
N LEU A 39 -6.83 24.64 -17.61
CA LEU A 39 -5.40 24.41 -17.43
C LEU A 39 -4.98 22.97 -17.60
N VAL A 40 -4.55 22.65 -18.80
CA VAL A 40 -3.82 21.42 -19.08
C VAL A 40 -2.32 21.57 -18.75
N SER A 41 -1.76 22.79 -18.83
CA SER A 41 -0.31 23.01 -18.72
C SER A 41 0.26 22.89 -17.30
N CYS A 42 -0.42 23.44 -16.29
CA CYS A 42 0.10 23.39 -14.90
C CYS A 42 -0.05 22.01 -14.28
N GLU A 43 -1.15 21.32 -14.57
CA GLU A 43 -1.36 19.94 -14.10
C GLU A 43 -0.32 18.99 -14.70
N VAL A 44 0.01 19.14 -15.99
CA VAL A 44 1.06 18.36 -16.67
C VAL A 44 2.42 18.62 -16.04
N ALA A 45 2.73 19.87 -15.67
CA ALA A 45 3.97 20.20 -14.96
C ALA A 45 4.06 19.44 -13.62
N GLY A 46 2.96 19.38 -12.86
CA GLY A 46 2.90 18.60 -11.62
C GLY A 46 3.11 17.09 -11.85
N VAL A 47 2.49 16.54 -12.91
CA VAL A 47 2.68 15.11 -13.30
C VAL A 47 4.13 14.86 -13.71
N ASP A 48 4.73 15.73 -14.51
CA ASP A 48 6.11 15.61 -14.96
C ASP A 48 7.10 15.65 -13.80
N LEU A 49 6.92 16.58 -12.87
CA LEU A 49 7.77 16.70 -11.69
C LEU A 49 7.73 15.44 -10.81
N VAL A 50 6.52 14.93 -10.53
CA VAL A 50 6.38 13.69 -9.74
C VAL A 50 7.02 12.52 -10.45
N ALA A 51 6.76 12.36 -11.75
CA ALA A 51 7.32 11.24 -12.52
C ALA A 51 8.86 11.33 -12.63
N GLU A 52 9.43 12.54 -12.67
CA GLU A 52 10.88 12.72 -12.63
C GLU A 52 11.47 12.37 -11.26
N LEU A 53 10.87 12.87 -10.18
CA LEU A 53 11.34 12.58 -8.82
C LEU A 53 11.30 11.09 -8.49
N ILE A 54 10.21 10.40 -8.85
CA ILE A 54 10.05 8.97 -8.58
C ILE A 54 10.82 8.14 -9.61
N GLY A 55 10.84 8.56 -10.88
CA GLY A 55 11.52 7.84 -11.96
C GLY A 55 13.00 7.59 -11.73
N VAL A 56 13.67 8.42 -10.90
CA VAL A 56 15.10 8.19 -10.57
C VAL A 56 15.34 6.91 -9.77
N THR A 57 14.30 6.35 -9.13
CA THR A 57 14.41 5.09 -8.36
C THR A 57 14.28 3.84 -9.24
N LEU A 58 13.84 3.98 -10.50
CA LEU A 58 13.51 2.85 -11.36
C LEU A 58 14.75 2.11 -11.89
N GLY A 59 14.73 0.80 -11.76
CA GLY A 59 15.72 -0.12 -12.31
C GLY A 59 16.99 -0.30 -11.46
N PRO A 60 17.93 -1.17 -11.90
CA PRO A 60 19.06 -1.61 -11.08
C PRO A 60 20.10 -0.52 -10.79
N LYS A 61 20.12 0.56 -11.57
CA LYS A 61 20.93 1.77 -11.32
C LYS A 61 20.08 2.94 -10.81
N GLY A 62 18.90 2.64 -10.28
CA GLY A 62 18.05 3.61 -9.59
C GLY A 62 18.74 4.17 -8.35
N ARG A 63 18.42 5.42 -8.01
CA ARG A 63 19.01 6.14 -6.88
C ARG A 63 17.97 6.43 -5.81
N ASN A 64 18.42 6.54 -4.57
CA ASN A 64 17.56 6.87 -3.45
C ASN A 64 17.15 8.34 -3.48
N VAL A 65 15.95 8.61 -2.99
CA VAL A 65 15.42 9.96 -2.76
C VAL A 65 15.53 10.29 -1.26
N VAL A 66 16.01 11.48 -0.95
CA VAL A 66 16.10 11.97 0.43
C VAL A 66 14.89 12.84 0.73
N LEU A 67 14.07 12.40 1.66
CA LEU A 67 12.89 13.13 2.12
C LEU A 67 13.24 13.93 3.37
N GLY A 68 13.14 15.26 3.28
CA GLY A 68 13.34 16.16 4.42
C GLY A 68 12.16 16.09 5.39
N ASN A 69 12.43 15.83 6.65
CA ASN A 69 11.41 15.92 7.69
C ASN A 69 11.48 17.29 8.37
N LYS A 70 10.32 17.92 8.60
CA LYS A 70 10.21 19.19 9.33
C LYS A 70 10.70 19.04 10.78
N TYR A 71 10.52 17.85 11.36
CA TYR A 71 10.99 17.49 12.70
C TYR A 71 11.56 16.08 12.66
N GLY A 72 12.87 15.94 12.85
CA GLY A 72 13.58 14.65 12.89
C GLY A 72 14.57 14.43 11.75
N PRO A 73 15.27 13.29 11.73
CA PRO A 73 16.27 12.99 10.70
C PRO A 73 15.61 12.80 9.32
N PRO A 74 16.33 13.13 8.22
CA PRO A 74 15.85 12.88 6.88
C PRO A 74 15.62 11.38 6.66
N LYS A 75 14.66 11.05 5.82
CA LYS A 75 14.40 9.66 5.38
C LYS A 75 15.08 9.45 4.03
N ILE A 76 15.85 8.40 3.91
CA ILE A 76 16.40 7.92 2.64
C ILE A 76 15.49 6.80 2.17
N VAL A 77 14.95 6.90 0.96
CA VAL A 77 13.92 5.99 0.43
C VAL A 77 14.20 5.67 -1.02
N ASN A 78 14.06 4.41 -1.39
CA ASN A 78 14.09 3.93 -2.78
C ASN A 78 12.70 3.53 -3.28
N ASP A 79 11.76 3.28 -2.38
CA ASP A 79 10.39 2.92 -2.71
C ASP A 79 9.60 4.13 -3.24
N GLY A 80 9.02 3.95 -4.44
CA GLY A 80 8.22 4.97 -5.10
C GLY A 80 6.93 5.33 -4.34
N GLU A 81 6.31 4.40 -3.61
CA GLU A 81 5.10 4.65 -2.84
C GLU A 81 5.35 5.60 -1.67
N THR A 82 6.43 5.36 -0.93
CA THR A 82 6.82 6.21 0.21
C THR A 82 7.16 7.62 -0.25
N VAL A 83 7.89 7.76 -1.37
CA VAL A 83 8.20 9.07 -1.97
C VAL A 83 6.89 9.77 -2.37
N LEU A 84 5.99 9.07 -3.03
CA LEU A 84 4.73 9.59 -3.54
C LEU A 84 3.81 10.13 -2.43
N LYS A 85 3.79 9.52 -1.26
CA LYS A 85 2.98 9.95 -0.11
C LYS A 85 3.44 11.29 0.47
N GLU A 86 4.73 11.58 0.39
CA GLU A 86 5.33 12.79 1.00
C GLU A 86 5.40 13.97 0.01
N ILE A 87 5.25 13.75 -1.32
CA ILE A 87 5.29 14.83 -2.30
C ILE A 87 4.04 15.69 -2.17
N GLN A 88 4.23 16.97 -1.89
CA GLN A 88 3.22 18.00 -1.91
C GLN A 88 3.85 19.27 -2.52
N LEU A 89 3.24 19.81 -3.56
CA LEU A 89 3.70 21.03 -4.22
C LEU A 89 3.02 22.26 -3.62
N ASP A 90 3.71 23.38 -3.66
CA ASP A 90 3.20 24.66 -3.15
C ASP A 90 2.09 25.23 -4.04
N ASP A 91 2.17 25.01 -5.37
CA ASP A 91 1.11 25.40 -6.30
C ASP A 91 -0.08 24.42 -6.21
N PRO A 92 -1.26 24.92 -5.81
CA PRO A 92 -2.46 24.08 -5.71
C PRO A 92 -2.89 23.44 -7.03
N LEU A 93 -2.61 24.08 -8.19
CA LEU A 93 -2.95 23.56 -9.51
C LEU A 93 -2.05 22.39 -9.92
N GLU A 94 -0.74 22.56 -9.79
CA GLU A 94 0.21 21.47 -10.01
C GLU A 94 -0.09 20.29 -9.08
N ASN A 95 -0.50 20.58 -7.85
CA ASN A 95 -0.82 19.55 -6.84
C ASN A 95 -2.05 18.72 -7.19
N VAL A 96 -2.96 19.19 -8.04
CA VAL A 96 -4.06 18.37 -8.58
C VAL A 96 -3.51 17.29 -9.50
N GLY A 97 -2.61 17.62 -10.42
CA GLY A 97 -1.92 16.64 -11.28
C GLY A 97 -1.16 15.59 -10.46
N VAL A 98 -0.44 16.02 -9.41
CA VAL A 98 0.22 15.13 -8.44
C VAL A 98 -0.77 14.15 -7.81
N LYS A 99 -1.92 14.62 -7.33
CA LYS A 99 -2.94 13.79 -6.67
C LYS A 99 -3.55 12.76 -7.62
N LEU A 100 -3.79 13.13 -8.88
CA LEU A 100 -4.34 12.22 -9.90
C LEU A 100 -3.35 11.09 -10.21
N VAL A 101 -2.09 11.40 -10.47
CA VAL A 101 -1.08 10.37 -10.77
C VAL A 101 -0.74 9.54 -9.55
N ARG A 102 -0.81 10.12 -8.35
CA ARG A 102 -0.69 9.38 -7.07
C ARG A 102 -1.68 8.22 -6.98
N GLU A 103 -2.89 8.39 -7.50
CA GLU A 103 -3.91 7.33 -7.46
C GLU A 103 -3.48 6.11 -8.28
N ALA A 104 -2.83 6.28 -9.44
CA ALA A 104 -2.30 5.16 -10.23
C ALA A 104 -1.26 4.35 -9.45
N GLY A 105 -0.27 5.02 -8.87
CA GLY A 105 0.75 4.37 -8.06
C GLY A 105 0.18 3.67 -6.83
N ALA A 106 -0.68 4.35 -6.07
CA ALA A 106 -1.29 3.80 -4.86
C ALA A 106 -2.18 2.59 -5.14
N LYS A 107 -2.99 2.61 -6.21
CA LYS A 107 -3.82 1.45 -6.61
C LYS A 107 -2.96 0.27 -7.04
N THR A 108 -1.89 0.53 -7.80
CA THR A 108 -0.96 -0.53 -8.23
C THR A 108 -0.31 -1.18 -7.02
N ASN A 109 0.19 -0.40 -6.08
CA ASN A 109 0.80 -0.91 -4.86
C ASN A 109 -0.20 -1.68 -3.98
N ASN A 110 -1.42 -1.20 -3.82
CA ASN A 110 -2.46 -1.89 -3.03
C ASN A 110 -2.86 -3.26 -3.59
N LEU A 111 -2.80 -3.46 -4.92
CA LEU A 111 -3.23 -4.70 -5.57
C LEU A 111 -2.07 -5.67 -5.84
N ALA A 112 -0.93 -5.16 -6.26
CA ALA A 112 0.22 -5.96 -6.65
C ALA A 112 1.37 -5.90 -5.62
N GLY A 113 1.38 -4.89 -4.75
CA GLY A 113 2.40 -4.68 -3.72
C GLY A 113 3.73 -4.16 -4.26
N ASP A 114 3.83 -3.90 -5.57
CA ASP A 114 5.00 -3.39 -6.28
C ASP A 114 4.56 -2.67 -7.56
N GLY A 115 5.49 -2.04 -8.31
CA GLY A 115 5.24 -1.40 -9.61
C GLY A 115 4.69 0.02 -9.54
N CYS A 116 4.70 0.67 -8.37
CA CYS A 116 4.27 2.06 -8.19
C CYS A 116 4.98 3.01 -9.17
N THR A 117 6.30 2.96 -9.23
CA THR A 117 7.14 3.79 -10.11
C THR A 117 6.83 3.56 -11.59
N THR A 118 6.71 2.31 -12.00
CA THR A 118 6.41 1.93 -13.39
C THR A 118 5.03 2.46 -13.83
N SER A 119 4.03 2.35 -12.96
CA SER A 119 2.67 2.86 -13.20
C SER A 119 2.66 4.37 -13.42
N ILE A 120 3.42 5.13 -12.62
CA ILE A 120 3.51 6.59 -12.72
C ILE A 120 4.25 7.01 -13.99
N VAL A 121 5.36 6.37 -14.32
CA VAL A 121 6.13 6.65 -15.55
C VAL A 121 5.28 6.36 -16.80
N LEU A 122 4.49 5.29 -16.78
CA LEU A 122 3.58 4.95 -17.86
C LEU A 122 2.42 5.95 -17.96
N ALA A 123 1.81 6.33 -16.83
CA ALA A 123 0.74 7.34 -16.79
C ALA A 123 1.24 8.69 -17.32
N ARG A 124 2.43 9.14 -16.92
CA ARG A 124 3.10 10.31 -17.48
C ARG A 124 3.21 10.21 -19.00
N GLY A 125 3.69 9.07 -19.51
CA GLY A 125 3.82 8.84 -20.95
C GLY A 125 2.49 8.98 -21.69
N LEU A 126 1.42 8.37 -21.18
CA LEU A 126 0.08 8.45 -21.74
C LEU A 126 -0.47 9.88 -21.72
N ILE A 127 -0.30 10.59 -20.60
CA ILE A 127 -0.74 11.99 -20.45
C ILE A 127 0.04 12.90 -21.41
N ALA A 128 1.37 12.80 -21.42
CA ALA A 128 2.22 13.65 -22.26
C ALA A 128 1.94 13.47 -23.76
N GLU A 129 1.74 12.23 -24.23
CA GLU A 129 1.38 11.96 -25.63
C GLU A 129 -0.08 12.32 -25.91
N GLY A 130 -1.00 12.13 -24.95
CA GLY A 130 -2.41 12.47 -25.07
C GLY A 130 -2.63 13.97 -25.21
N VAL A 131 -2.00 14.79 -24.38
CA VAL A 131 -2.11 16.25 -24.41
C VAL A 131 -1.64 16.83 -25.75
N LYS A 132 -0.59 16.29 -26.37
CA LYS A 132 -0.14 16.71 -27.70
C LYS A 132 -1.24 16.54 -28.74
N VAL A 133 -1.94 15.42 -28.69
CA VAL A 133 -2.99 15.08 -29.66
C VAL A 133 -4.28 15.87 -29.41
N THR A 134 -4.65 16.07 -28.15
CA THR A 134 -5.82 16.88 -27.78
C THR A 134 -5.63 18.35 -28.18
N ALA A 135 -4.40 18.87 -28.06
CA ALA A 135 -4.06 20.21 -28.53
C ALA A 135 -4.20 20.37 -30.07
N MET A 136 -4.11 19.28 -30.84
CA MET A 136 -4.34 19.25 -32.28
C MET A 136 -5.83 19.16 -32.66
N GLY A 137 -6.76 19.11 -31.71
CA GLY A 137 -8.20 19.11 -31.94
C GLY A 137 -8.87 17.73 -32.06
N ALA A 138 -8.20 16.64 -31.68
CA ALA A 138 -8.80 15.31 -31.64
C ALA A 138 -9.93 15.22 -30.61
N ASN A 139 -10.93 14.37 -30.87
CA ASN A 139 -12.04 14.14 -29.93
C ASN A 139 -11.57 13.37 -28.69
N VAL A 140 -11.40 14.08 -27.58
CA VAL A 140 -10.87 13.57 -26.32
C VAL A 140 -11.65 12.36 -25.79
N VAL A 141 -12.99 12.37 -25.94
CA VAL A 141 -13.83 11.26 -25.47
C VAL A 141 -13.56 9.98 -26.26
N GLN A 142 -13.38 10.10 -27.58
CA GLN A 142 -13.07 8.95 -28.44
C GLN A 142 -11.62 8.48 -28.24
N VAL A 143 -10.67 9.39 -28.10
CA VAL A 143 -9.29 9.06 -27.77
C VAL A 143 -9.22 8.28 -26.44
N SER A 144 -9.94 8.74 -25.43
CA SER A 144 -10.00 8.06 -24.11
C SER A 144 -10.63 6.66 -24.20
N ARG A 145 -11.66 6.48 -25.01
CA ARG A 145 -12.24 5.16 -25.30
C ARG A 145 -11.23 4.26 -26.02
N GLY A 146 -10.47 4.81 -26.95
CA GLY A 146 -9.38 4.12 -27.64
C GLY A 146 -8.31 3.63 -26.67
N ILE A 147 -7.87 4.48 -25.74
CA ILE A 147 -6.92 4.11 -24.67
C ILE A 147 -7.48 2.97 -23.81
N GLU A 148 -8.75 3.04 -23.41
CA GLU A 148 -9.38 1.99 -22.59
C GLU A 148 -9.49 0.65 -23.32
N LYS A 149 -9.95 0.65 -24.58
CA LYS A 149 -10.05 -0.57 -25.39
C LYS A 149 -8.67 -1.20 -25.62
N THR A 150 -7.68 -0.35 -25.94
CA THR A 150 -6.29 -0.79 -26.15
C THR A 150 -5.69 -1.37 -24.87
N ALA A 151 -5.92 -0.75 -23.70
CA ALA A 151 -5.47 -1.29 -22.42
C ALA A 151 -6.03 -2.68 -22.14
N LYS A 152 -7.33 -2.89 -22.35
CA LYS A 152 -7.98 -4.20 -22.17
C LYS A 152 -7.41 -5.26 -23.12
N ALA A 153 -7.20 -4.91 -24.39
CA ALA A 153 -6.60 -5.81 -25.37
C ALA A 153 -5.15 -6.17 -25.02
N LEU A 154 -4.34 -5.17 -24.61
CA LEU A 154 -2.96 -5.39 -24.17
C LEU A 154 -2.85 -6.26 -22.92
N VAL A 155 -3.80 -6.16 -21.99
CA VAL A 155 -3.86 -7.06 -20.83
C VAL A 155 -4.13 -8.52 -21.27
N SER A 156 -4.94 -8.73 -22.31
CA SER A 156 -5.16 -10.06 -22.85
C SER A 156 -3.91 -10.62 -23.53
N GLU A 157 -3.21 -9.80 -24.32
CA GLU A 157 -1.92 -10.17 -24.94
C GLU A 157 -0.84 -10.45 -23.87
N LEU A 158 -0.78 -9.63 -22.80
CA LEU A 158 0.13 -9.84 -21.69
C LEU A 158 -0.06 -11.21 -21.03
N LYS A 159 -1.31 -11.63 -20.84
CA LYS A 159 -1.62 -12.97 -20.26
C LYS A 159 -1.16 -14.11 -21.15
N LEU A 160 -1.20 -13.92 -22.48
CA LEU A 160 -0.67 -14.91 -23.43
C LEU A 160 0.87 -14.99 -23.41
N MET A 161 1.54 -13.90 -23.07
CA MET A 161 3.00 -13.85 -22.93
C MET A 161 3.49 -14.37 -21.57
N SER A 162 2.61 -14.47 -20.59
CA SER A 162 2.91 -14.93 -19.24
C SER A 162 3.19 -16.42 -19.20
N ARG A 163 4.14 -16.83 -18.37
CA ARG A 163 4.39 -18.24 -18.01
C ARG A 163 4.38 -18.43 -16.50
N GLU A 164 4.07 -19.63 -16.06
CA GLU A 164 4.18 -19.97 -14.64
C GLU A 164 5.62 -19.86 -14.15
N VAL A 165 5.79 -19.40 -12.92
CA VAL A 165 7.10 -19.28 -12.27
C VAL A 165 7.50 -20.63 -11.66
N GLU A 166 8.75 -21.02 -11.83
CA GLU A 166 9.34 -22.17 -11.16
C GLU A 166 9.86 -21.79 -9.76
N ASP A 167 9.94 -22.77 -8.84
CA ASP A 167 10.34 -22.48 -7.43
C ASP A 167 11.74 -21.88 -7.33
N HIS A 168 12.66 -22.28 -8.20
CA HIS A 168 14.01 -21.73 -8.21
C HIS A 168 14.10 -20.31 -8.80
N GLU A 169 13.10 -19.88 -9.57
CA GLU A 169 13.03 -18.53 -10.15
C GLU A 169 12.43 -17.51 -9.18
N LEU A 170 11.75 -17.94 -8.12
CA LEU A 170 11.21 -17.03 -7.09
C LEU A 170 12.30 -16.23 -6.39
N GLU A 171 13.50 -16.83 -6.23
CA GLU A 171 14.68 -16.12 -5.73
C GLU A 171 15.05 -14.96 -6.63
N ASP A 172 15.09 -15.20 -7.95
CA ASP A 172 15.49 -14.20 -8.94
C ASP A 172 14.47 -13.06 -9.02
N VAL A 173 13.16 -13.38 -9.02
CA VAL A 173 12.09 -12.37 -9.01
C VAL A 173 12.17 -11.51 -7.75
N ALA A 174 12.34 -12.12 -6.58
CA ALA A 174 12.46 -11.41 -5.32
C ALA A 174 13.74 -10.55 -5.26
N ALA A 175 14.87 -11.06 -5.78
CA ALA A 175 16.12 -10.32 -5.83
C ALA A 175 16.03 -9.09 -6.73
N VAL A 176 15.39 -9.20 -7.91
CA VAL A 176 15.20 -8.08 -8.84
C VAL A 176 14.37 -6.96 -8.19
N SER A 177 13.27 -7.32 -7.52
CA SER A 177 12.43 -6.35 -6.81
C SER A 177 13.16 -5.73 -5.60
N ALA A 178 14.03 -6.49 -4.92
CA ALA A 178 14.87 -5.97 -3.84
C ALA A 178 16.05 -5.09 -4.29
N GLY A 179 16.13 -4.73 -5.58
CA GLY A 179 17.24 -3.95 -6.14
C GLY A 179 18.50 -4.79 -6.42
N ASN A 180 18.34 -6.04 -6.85
CA ASN A 180 19.37 -7.07 -7.09
C ASN A 180 20.08 -7.57 -5.81
N ASP A 181 19.39 -7.53 -4.68
CA ASP A 181 19.90 -8.13 -3.43
C ASP A 181 19.51 -9.61 -3.36
N TYR A 182 20.42 -10.48 -3.78
CA TYR A 182 20.23 -11.93 -3.75
C TYR A 182 20.21 -12.51 -2.32
N ALA A 183 20.71 -11.81 -1.32
CA ALA A 183 20.59 -12.25 0.07
C ALA A 183 19.10 -12.17 0.52
N ILE A 184 18.41 -11.13 0.12
CA ILE A 184 16.96 -10.99 0.34
C ILE A 184 16.19 -12.00 -0.51
N GLY A 185 16.54 -12.16 -1.79
CA GLY A 185 15.92 -13.13 -2.71
C GLY A 185 15.96 -14.57 -2.16
N ASN A 186 17.15 -15.03 -1.76
CA ASN A 186 17.34 -16.34 -1.15
C ASN A 186 16.49 -16.54 0.12
N MET A 187 16.47 -15.54 0.99
CA MET A 187 15.70 -15.60 2.24
C MET A 187 14.19 -15.75 1.97
N ILE A 188 13.66 -15.01 1.00
CA ILE A 188 12.22 -15.08 0.63
C ILE A 188 11.92 -16.42 -0.04
N SER A 189 12.76 -16.89 -0.94
CA SER A 189 12.62 -18.20 -1.58
C SER A 189 12.64 -19.33 -0.55
N GLU A 190 13.56 -19.28 0.42
CA GLU A 190 13.62 -20.24 1.53
C GLU A 190 12.38 -20.16 2.42
N ALA A 191 11.90 -18.96 2.75
CA ALA A 191 10.67 -18.77 3.51
C ALA A 191 9.46 -19.40 2.79
N LEU A 192 9.30 -19.12 1.50
CA LEU A 192 8.20 -19.67 0.69
C LEU A 192 8.31 -21.19 0.50
N ARG A 193 9.53 -21.73 0.42
CA ARG A 193 9.74 -23.18 0.35
C ARG A 193 9.33 -23.88 1.63
N GLN A 194 9.59 -23.29 2.80
CA GLN A 194 9.26 -23.88 4.10
C GLN A 194 7.76 -23.81 4.41
N VAL A 195 7.10 -22.69 4.09
CA VAL A 195 5.66 -22.51 4.38
C VAL A 195 4.74 -22.83 3.19
N GLY A 196 5.33 -23.10 2.01
CA GLY A 196 4.61 -23.32 0.77
C GLY A 196 4.28 -22.04 0.00
N ARG A 197 4.01 -22.17 -1.31
CA ARG A 197 3.73 -21.02 -2.23
C ARG A 197 2.60 -20.10 -1.76
N LYS A 198 1.61 -20.62 -1.06
CA LYS A 198 0.48 -19.87 -0.47
C LYS A 198 0.65 -19.62 1.03
N GLY A 199 1.80 -19.96 1.59
CA GLY A 199 2.12 -19.78 2.99
C GLY A 199 2.24 -18.31 3.37
N VAL A 200 2.12 -18.06 4.67
CA VAL A 200 2.16 -16.71 5.23
C VAL A 200 3.60 -16.37 5.59
N VAL A 201 4.09 -15.27 5.02
CA VAL A 201 5.38 -14.68 5.38
C VAL A 201 5.10 -13.31 5.98
N THR A 202 5.61 -13.05 7.18
CA THR A 202 5.50 -11.77 7.90
C THR A 202 6.88 -11.16 8.11
N ILE A 203 6.92 -9.83 8.17
CA ILE A 203 8.16 -9.08 8.35
C ILE A 203 8.07 -8.36 9.70
N GLU A 204 9.04 -8.62 10.55
CA GLU A 204 9.12 -8.00 11.87
C GLU A 204 10.44 -7.26 12.06
N LYS A 205 10.41 -6.31 13.00
CA LYS A 205 11.63 -5.66 13.44
C LYS A 205 12.41 -6.59 14.35
N GLY A 206 13.59 -7.03 13.92
CA GLY A 206 14.52 -7.78 14.77
C GLY A 206 15.22 -6.87 15.80
N ASN A 207 15.65 -7.50 16.88
CA ASN A 207 16.46 -6.83 17.91
C ASN A 207 17.97 -6.97 17.67
N TYR A 208 18.34 -7.71 16.62
CA TYR A 208 19.72 -8.01 16.26
C TYR A 208 20.16 -7.23 15.03
N THR A 209 21.47 -7.16 14.80
CA THR A 209 22.04 -6.53 13.59
C THR A 209 21.90 -7.40 12.33
N LYS A 210 21.74 -8.71 12.50
CA LYS A 210 21.56 -9.66 11.39
C LYS A 210 20.09 -9.97 11.19
N THR A 211 19.66 -10.06 9.94
CA THR A 211 18.33 -10.54 9.56
C THR A 211 18.27 -12.06 9.76
N ASN A 212 17.18 -12.54 10.35
CA ASN A 212 16.94 -13.95 10.63
C ASN A 212 15.58 -14.39 10.07
N LEU A 213 15.50 -15.64 9.64
CA LEU A 213 14.26 -16.30 9.24
C LEU A 213 13.87 -17.32 10.31
N GLU A 214 12.66 -17.22 10.82
CA GLU A 214 12.09 -18.14 11.79
C GLU A 214 10.75 -18.65 11.27
N VAL A 215 10.52 -19.96 11.33
CA VAL A 215 9.24 -20.55 10.96
C VAL A 215 8.53 -21.00 12.22
N VAL A 216 7.35 -20.46 12.43
CA VAL A 216 6.49 -20.72 13.58
C VAL A 216 5.16 -21.30 13.13
N GLU A 217 4.49 -21.99 14.04
CA GLU A 217 3.14 -22.48 13.78
C GLU A 217 2.13 -21.35 13.88
N GLY A 218 1.15 -21.36 12.99
CA GLY A 218 0.12 -20.35 12.98
C GLY A 218 -0.85 -20.52 11.83
N MET A 219 -1.88 -19.67 11.82
CA MET A 219 -2.92 -19.67 10.80
C MET A 219 -3.34 -18.26 10.45
N GLN A 220 -3.57 -18.03 9.17
CA GLN A 220 -4.19 -16.80 8.66
C GLN A 220 -5.56 -17.09 8.06
N PHE A 221 -6.50 -16.17 8.27
CA PHE A 221 -7.83 -16.21 7.63
C PHE A 221 -8.30 -14.82 7.21
N ASP A 222 -9.16 -14.80 6.19
CA ASP A 222 -9.66 -13.58 5.55
C ASP A 222 -10.85 -13.00 6.33
N ARG A 223 -10.58 -12.59 7.59
CA ARG A 223 -11.55 -11.91 8.46
C ARG A 223 -10.83 -10.88 9.31
N GLY A 224 -11.23 -9.62 9.16
CA GLY A 224 -10.68 -8.51 9.92
C GLY A 224 -11.46 -8.21 11.20
N TYR A 225 -11.04 -7.13 11.88
CA TYR A 225 -11.67 -6.69 13.11
C TYR A 225 -13.11 -6.21 12.89
N LEU A 226 -14.00 -6.49 13.86
CA LEU A 226 -15.41 -6.06 13.82
C LEU A 226 -15.59 -4.56 13.96
N SER A 227 -14.64 -3.86 14.57
CA SER A 227 -14.74 -2.42 14.79
C SER A 227 -13.37 -1.74 14.70
N PRO A 228 -13.26 -0.58 14.02
CA PRO A 228 -12.03 0.21 14.00
C PRO A 228 -11.54 0.67 15.36
N TYR A 229 -12.41 0.68 16.37
CA TYR A 229 -12.05 1.05 17.74
C TYR A 229 -11.11 0.03 18.41
N PHE A 230 -10.96 -1.18 17.88
CA PHE A 230 -10.01 -2.18 18.36
C PHE A 230 -8.57 -1.89 17.95
N VAL A 231 -8.34 -1.06 16.94
CA VAL A 231 -7.01 -0.73 16.41
C VAL A 231 -6.05 -0.29 17.53
N THR A 232 -4.87 -0.92 17.57
CA THR A 232 -3.78 -0.59 18.50
C THR A 232 -2.75 0.33 17.85
N ASP A 233 -2.36 0.05 16.59
CA ASP A 233 -1.53 0.93 15.78
C ASP A 233 -2.39 1.70 14.76
N ARG A 234 -2.63 2.98 15.07
CA ARG A 234 -3.44 3.86 14.20
C ARG A 234 -2.78 4.16 12.85
N ARG A 235 -1.44 4.10 12.76
CA ARG A 235 -0.73 4.40 11.50
C ARG A 235 -0.91 3.27 10.51
N LYS A 236 -0.73 2.04 10.97
CA LYS A 236 -0.90 0.82 10.17
C LYS A 236 -2.35 0.35 10.09
N ARG A 237 -3.24 0.87 10.96
CA ARG A 237 -4.63 0.42 11.13
C ARG A 237 -4.76 -1.06 11.45
N ILE A 238 -3.87 -1.56 12.29
CA ILE A 238 -3.84 -2.96 12.73
C ILE A 238 -4.10 -3.08 14.24
N VAL A 239 -4.58 -4.26 14.63
CA VAL A 239 -4.63 -4.70 16.02
C VAL A 239 -3.49 -5.67 16.22
N GLU A 240 -2.63 -5.42 17.19
CA GLU A 240 -1.54 -6.32 17.58
C GLU A 240 -1.68 -6.65 19.06
N LEU A 241 -1.76 -7.94 19.37
CA LEU A 241 -1.87 -8.48 20.72
C LEU A 241 -0.78 -9.54 20.93
N HIS A 242 -0.07 -9.47 22.02
CA HIS A 242 0.96 -10.45 22.43
C HIS A 242 0.46 -11.24 23.63
N ASP A 243 0.83 -12.52 23.71
CA ASP A 243 0.41 -13.46 24.76
C ASP A 243 -1.10 -13.47 24.98
N CYS A 244 -1.82 -13.61 23.86
CA CYS A 244 -3.26 -13.43 23.80
C CYS A 244 -4.02 -14.73 24.11
N LYS A 245 -5.11 -14.62 24.88
CA LYS A 245 -6.07 -15.70 25.04
C LYS A 245 -7.19 -15.61 24.02
N LEU A 246 -7.60 -16.74 23.45
CA LEU A 246 -8.62 -16.83 22.42
C LEU A 246 -9.91 -17.42 22.98
N LEU A 247 -10.99 -16.67 22.80
CA LEU A 247 -12.35 -17.15 23.09
C LEU A 247 -13.02 -17.55 21.78
N LEU A 248 -13.29 -18.84 21.61
CA LEU A 248 -13.90 -19.41 20.39
C LEU A 248 -15.36 -19.73 20.65
N VAL A 249 -16.27 -19.09 19.90
CA VAL A 249 -17.72 -19.22 20.10
C VAL A 249 -18.41 -19.54 18.79
N ASP A 250 -19.06 -20.68 18.72
CA ASP A 250 -19.82 -21.12 17.53
C ASP A 250 -21.28 -20.69 17.57
N LYS A 251 -21.54 -19.52 18.15
CA LYS A 251 -22.87 -18.93 18.20
C LYS A 251 -22.83 -17.41 18.09
N LYS A 252 -24.01 -16.83 17.90
CA LYS A 252 -24.21 -15.39 17.93
C LYS A 252 -24.23 -14.90 19.38
N ILE A 253 -23.45 -13.87 19.71
CA ILE A 253 -23.41 -13.24 21.02
C ILE A 253 -24.33 -12.01 20.99
N SER A 254 -25.47 -12.09 21.68
CA SER A 254 -26.46 -11.00 21.75
C SER A 254 -26.44 -10.31 23.12
N ASN A 255 -26.23 -11.08 24.19
CA ASN A 255 -26.29 -10.56 25.55
C ASN A 255 -24.89 -10.21 26.08
N PRO A 256 -24.64 -8.95 26.48
CA PRO A 256 -23.37 -8.55 27.05
C PRO A 256 -23.00 -9.28 28.34
N LYS A 257 -23.99 -9.76 29.11
CA LYS A 257 -23.76 -10.47 30.38
C LYS A 257 -22.98 -11.78 30.20
N GLU A 258 -23.14 -12.43 29.04
CA GLU A 258 -22.43 -13.66 28.70
C GLU A 258 -20.90 -13.49 28.69
N LEU A 259 -20.41 -12.29 28.33
CA LEU A 259 -18.98 -11.99 28.25
C LEU A 259 -18.36 -11.47 29.56
N VAL A 260 -19.19 -11.01 30.52
CA VAL A 260 -18.71 -10.28 31.71
C VAL A 260 -17.70 -11.10 32.50
N LYS A 261 -17.98 -12.37 32.78
CA LYS A 261 -17.12 -13.22 33.62
C LYS A 261 -15.73 -13.40 32.99
N ILE A 262 -15.66 -13.65 31.69
CA ILE A 262 -14.40 -13.86 30.97
C ILE A 262 -13.61 -12.56 30.91
N LEU A 263 -14.28 -11.45 30.63
CA LEU A 263 -13.64 -10.14 30.53
C LEU A 263 -13.17 -9.62 31.88
N ASP A 264 -13.91 -9.88 32.96
CA ASP A 264 -13.49 -9.57 34.35
C ASP A 264 -12.23 -10.34 34.73
N ASN A 265 -12.15 -11.62 34.37
CA ASN A 265 -10.95 -12.42 34.58
C ASN A 265 -9.76 -11.86 33.77
N ALA A 266 -9.99 -11.47 32.53
CA ALA A 266 -8.96 -10.86 31.70
C ALA A 266 -8.45 -9.51 32.26
N VAL A 267 -9.32 -8.73 32.88
CA VAL A 267 -8.93 -7.48 33.57
C VAL A 267 -8.11 -7.79 34.84
N LYS A 268 -8.54 -8.76 35.66
CA LYS A 268 -7.85 -9.14 36.91
C LYS A 268 -6.45 -9.68 36.63
N GLU A 269 -6.32 -10.56 35.65
CA GLU A 269 -5.06 -11.22 35.32
C GLU A 269 -4.26 -10.47 34.24
N LYS A 270 -4.79 -9.37 33.66
CA LYS A 270 -4.15 -8.47 32.70
C LYS A 270 -3.70 -9.11 31.39
N TYR A 271 -4.34 -10.19 30.95
CA TYR A 271 -4.04 -10.77 29.64
C TYR A 271 -4.94 -10.21 28.54
N PRO A 272 -4.42 -10.07 27.30
CA PRO A 272 -5.23 -9.71 26.14
C PRO A 272 -6.20 -10.83 25.74
N VAL A 273 -7.35 -10.46 25.19
CA VAL A 273 -8.36 -11.42 24.71
C VAL A 273 -8.73 -11.14 23.25
N LEU A 274 -8.70 -12.19 22.44
CA LEU A 274 -9.32 -12.19 21.12
C LEU A 274 -10.63 -12.99 21.18
N ILE A 275 -11.72 -12.35 20.78
CA ILE A 275 -13.03 -13.00 20.70
C ILE A 275 -13.28 -13.36 19.23
N ILE A 276 -13.49 -14.65 18.95
CA ILE A 276 -13.86 -15.17 17.64
C ILE A 276 -15.26 -15.77 17.77
N ALA A 277 -16.25 -15.11 17.20
CA ALA A 277 -17.65 -15.52 17.28
C ALA A 277 -18.32 -15.49 15.92
N GLU A 278 -19.43 -16.22 15.76
CA GLU A 278 -20.23 -16.16 14.51
C GLU A 278 -20.65 -14.74 14.18
N SER A 279 -21.21 -14.05 15.16
CA SER A 279 -21.48 -12.61 15.12
C SER A 279 -21.60 -12.07 16.54
N ILE A 280 -21.31 -10.79 16.72
CA ILE A 280 -21.50 -10.08 17.98
C ILE A 280 -22.42 -8.90 17.72
N GLU A 281 -23.55 -8.84 18.41
CA GLU A 281 -24.48 -7.74 18.29
C GLU A 281 -23.92 -6.46 18.90
N GLN A 282 -24.45 -5.31 18.46
CA GLN A 282 -23.96 -4.01 18.92
C GLN A 282 -24.09 -3.84 20.44
N ASP A 283 -25.16 -4.38 21.03
CA ASP A 283 -25.39 -4.30 22.48
C ASP A 283 -24.33 -5.06 23.30
N ALA A 284 -23.86 -6.19 22.78
CA ALA A 284 -22.77 -6.96 23.39
C ALA A 284 -21.38 -6.36 23.08
N LEU A 285 -21.23 -5.75 21.91
CA LEU A 285 -19.96 -5.17 21.46
C LEU A 285 -19.65 -3.82 22.12
N ALA A 286 -20.67 -3.00 22.38
CA ALA A 286 -20.51 -1.64 22.92
C ALA A 286 -19.80 -1.60 24.30
N PRO A 287 -20.11 -2.44 25.29
CA PRO A 287 -19.37 -2.49 26.55
C PRO A 287 -17.91 -2.92 26.37
N VAL A 288 -17.64 -3.86 25.46
CA VAL A 288 -16.26 -4.33 25.14
C VAL A 288 -15.41 -3.18 24.59
N ILE A 289 -15.95 -2.46 23.60
CA ILE A 289 -15.30 -1.29 23.02
C ILE A 289 -15.07 -0.20 24.08
N ARG A 290 -16.07 0.07 24.93
CA ARG A 290 -15.97 1.09 25.98
C ARG A 290 -14.84 0.80 26.96
N ASN A 291 -14.71 -0.45 27.40
CA ASN A 291 -13.64 -0.87 28.32
C ASN A 291 -12.26 -0.83 27.66
N LYS A 292 -12.17 -1.19 26.37
CA LYS A 292 -10.94 -1.04 25.57
C LYS A 292 -10.52 0.42 25.43
N LEU A 293 -11.46 1.33 25.12
CA LEU A 293 -11.18 2.76 24.98
C LEU A 293 -10.75 3.42 26.31
N ARG A 294 -11.24 2.92 27.44
CA ARG A 294 -10.81 3.34 28.79
C ARG A 294 -9.44 2.77 29.18
N GLY A 295 -8.85 1.89 28.35
CA GLY A 295 -7.56 1.26 28.65
C GLY A 295 -7.59 0.17 29.72
N VAL A 296 -8.79 -0.22 30.19
CA VAL A 296 -8.95 -1.24 31.24
C VAL A 296 -8.73 -2.64 30.68
N LEU A 297 -9.10 -2.86 29.41
CA LEU A 297 -9.07 -4.18 28.77
C LEU A 297 -8.33 -4.10 27.43
N LYS A 298 -7.41 -5.03 27.18
CA LYS A 298 -6.81 -5.27 25.88
C LYS A 298 -7.61 -6.35 25.17
N VAL A 299 -8.47 -5.96 24.22
CA VAL A 299 -9.39 -6.87 23.55
C VAL A 299 -9.53 -6.53 22.08
N ALA A 300 -9.76 -7.56 21.28
CA ALA A 300 -10.23 -7.45 19.90
C ALA A 300 -11.32 -8.49 19.66
N ALA A 301 -12.14 -8.23 18.63
CA ALA A 301 -13.18 -9.15 18.21
C ALA A 301 -13.20 -9.27 16.70
N ILE A 302 -13.28 -10.50 16.21
CA ILE A 302 -13.41 -10.83 14.79
C ILE A 302 -14.59 -11.77 14.59
N LYS A 303 -15.10 -11.78 13.35
CA LYS A 303 -16.12 -12.74 12.92
C LYS A 303 -15.45 -14.06 12.59
N ALA A 304 -16.09 -15.18 12.96
CA ALA A 304 -15.60 -16.51 12.62
C ALA A 304 -15.42 -16.66 11.10
N PRO A 305 -14.34 -17.31 10.65
CA PRO A 305 -14.11 -17.53 9.22
C PRO A 305 -15.13 -18.52 8.66
N SER A 306 -15.45 -18.35 7.36
CA SER A 306 -16.43 -19.19 6.64
C SER A 306 -17.88 -19.06 7.14
N PHE A 307 -18.79 -19.92 6.64
CA PHE A 307 -20.22 -19.96 6.97
C PHE A 307 -20.70 -21.40 7.04
N GLY A 308 -21.81 -21.66 7.77
CA GLY A 308 -22.42 -22.98 7.91
C GLY A 308 -21.44 -23.99 8.53
N GLU A 309 -21.48 -25.24 8.09
CA GLU A 309 -20.62 -26.33 8.60
C GLU A 309 -19.12 -26.04 8.47
N ARG A 310 -18.72 -25.31 7.42
CA ARG A 310 -17.31 -24.89 7.25
C ARG A 310 -16.83 -23.98 8.36
N LYS A 311 -17.71 -23.15 8.95
CA LYS A 311 -17.42 -22.30 10.09
C LYS A 311 -17.02 -23.14 11.28
N SER A 312 -17.83 -24.16 11.61
CA SER A 312 -17.59 -25.06 12.74
C SER A 312 -16.26 -25.80 12.58
N HIS A 313 -15.99 -26.32 11.39
CA HIS A 313 -14.70 -26.95 11.11
C HIS A 313 -13.49 -25.99 11.23
N CYS A 314 -13.63 -24.75 10.79
CA CYS A 314 -12.57 -23.75 10.97
C CYS A 314 -12.34 -23.40 12.43
N LEU A 315 -13.41 -23.27 13.23
CA LEU A 315 -13.28 -23.02 14.67
C LEU A 315 -12.62 -24.18 15.38
N ASP A 316 -12.94 -25.44 15.00
CA ASP A 316 -12.26 -26.63 15.54
C ASP A 316 -10.77 -26.66 15.20
N ASP A 317 -10.42 -26.29 13.96
CA ASP A 317 -9.02 -26.23 13.52
C ASP A 317 -8.24 -25.14 14.30
N ILE A 318 -8.87 -23.98 14.56
CA ILE A 318 -8.30 -22.92 15.40
C ILE A 318 -8.17 -23.40 16.87
N ALA A 319 -9.16 -24.11 17.38
CA ALA A 319 -9.12 -24.66 18.75
C ALA A 319 -7.96 -25.64 18.93
N ILE A 320 -7.75 -26.53 17.97
CA ILE A 320 -6.64 -27.50 17.98
C ILE A 320 -5.28 -26.77 17.89
N LEU A 321 -5.19 -25.75 17.04
CA LEU A 321 -3.97 -24.95 16.87
C LEU A 321 -3.61 -24.18 18.14
N THR A 322 -4.59 -23.63 18.85
CA THR A 322 -4.40 -22.76 20.00
C THR A 322 -4.54 -23.47 21.35
N GLY A 323 -4.89 -24.77 21.33
CA GLY A 323 -5.13 -25.56 22.54
C GLY A 323 -6.39 -25.14 23.30
N GLY A 324 -7.33 -24.46 22.66
CA GLY A 324 -8.60 -24.02 23.23
C GLY A 324 -9.76 -24.98 22.97
N THR A 325 -10.94 -24.62 23.46
CA THR A 325 -12.20 -25.33 23.21
C THR A 325 -13.23 -24.42 22.62
N VAL A 326 -13.95 -24.90 21.58
CA VAL A 326 -15.04 -24.15 20.98
C VAL A 326 -16.29 -24.25 21.87
N ILE A 327 -16.84 -23.09 22.22
CA ILE A 327 -18.08 -23.02 22.99
C ILE A 327 -19.25 -23.19 22.03
N ARG A 328 -20.01 -24.28 22.22
CA ARG A 328 -21.20 -24.64 21.46
C ARG A 328 -22.33 -25.02 22.41
N ASP A 329 -23.53 -24.64 22.07
CA ASP A 329 -24.71 -24.99 22.87
C ASP A 329 -24.96 -26.50 22.84
N ASP A 330 -24.63 -27.19 21.75
CA ASP A 330 -24.78 -28.66 21.60
C ASP A 330 -23.90 -29.47 22.58
N MET A 331 -22.81 -28.89 23.08
CA MET A 331 -21.93 -29.51 24.05
C MET A 331 -22.28 -29.17 25.51
N GLY A 332 -23.36 -28.41 25.75
CA GLY A 332 -23.75 -27.93 27.07
C GLY A 332 -22.78 -26.90 27.67
N LEU A 333 -21.86 -26.36 26.86
CA LEU A 333 -20.92 -25.32 27.27
C LEU A 333 -21.55 -23.95 27.03
N THR A 334 -21.89 -23.27 28.12
CA THR A 334 -22.39 -21.89 28.04
C THR A 334 -21.28 -20.87 28.27
N LEU A 335 -21.38 -19.71 27.63
CA LEU A 335 -20.43 -18.60 27.82
C LEU A 335 -20.36 -18.12 29.27
N GLU A 336 -21.46 -18.20 30.00
CA GLU A 336 -21.54 -17.81 31.42
C GLU A 336 -20.69 -18.71 32.33
N ASN A 337 -20.47 -19.98 31.94
CA ASN A 337 -19.68 -20.96 32.68
C ASN A 337 -18.27 -21.13 32.10
N ALA A 338 -17.87 -20.33 31.14
CA ALA A 338 -16.57 -20.43 30.55
C ALA A 338 -15.46 -20.02 31.53
N HIS A 339 -14.49 -20.91 31.69
CA HIS A 339 -13.29 -20.72 32.51
C HIS A 339 -12.07 -20.51 31.64
N LYS A 340 -10.96 -20.07 32.26
CA LYS A 340 -9.69 -19.78 31.56
C LYS A 340 -9.14 -21.01 30.81
N ASP A 341 -9.37 -22.21 31.30
CA ASP A 341 -8.89 -23.46 30.73
C ASP A 341 -9.52 -23.79 29.36
N LEU A 342 -10.67 -23.18 29.05
CA LEU A 342 -11.32 -23.30 27.73
C LEU A 342 -10.75 -22.33 26.69
N LEU A 343 -9.99 -21.33 27.15
CA LEU A 343 -9.41 -20.32 26.24
C LEU A 343 -8.16 -20.88 25.56
N GLY A 344 -8.11 -20.70 24.23
CA GLY A 344 -6.90 -20.96 23.47
C GLY A 344 -5.79 -19.97 23.82
N SER A 345 -4.56 -20.28 23.44
CA SER A 345 -3.39 -19.43 23.64
C SER A 345 -2.70 -19.11 22.31
N ALA A 346 -2.29 -17.85 22.12
CA ALA A 346 -1.46 -17.44 20.99
C ALA A 346 -0.36 -16.51 21.49
N SER A 347 0.87 -16.72 20.98
CA SER A 347 2.02 -15.86 21.28
C SER A 347 1.83 -14.47 20.66
N LYS A 348 1.25 -14.42 19.45
CA LYS A 348 0.98 -13.16 18.75
C LYS A 348 -0.28 -13.26 17.91
N VAL A 349 -1.06 -12.17 17.91
CA VAL A 349 -2.22 -12.00 17.03
C VAL A 349 -2.11 -10.66 16.32
N VAL A 350 -2.22 -10.68 14.99
CA VAL A 350 -2.24 -9.47 14.16
C VAL A 350 -3.51 -9.44 13.33
N ILE A 351 -4.33 -8.39 13.48
CA ILE A 351 -5.59 -8.28 12.76
C ILE A 351 -5.58 -6.99 11.95
N THR A 352 -5.81 -7.13 10.66
CA THR A 352 -6.02 -6.01 9.74
C THR A 352 -7.52 -5.76 9.55
N LYS A 353 -7.87 -4.88 8.62
CA LYS A 353 -9.28 -4.68 8.23
C LYS A 353 -9.90 -5.94 7.62
N ASP A 354 -9.12 -6.71 6.88
CA ASP A 354 -9.60 -7.78 6.01
C ASP A 354 -9.06 -9.17 6.37
N SER A 355 -8.02 -9.26 7.22
CA SER A 355 -7.37 -10.52 7.60
C SER A 355 -7.02 -10.59 9.08
N ALA A 356 -6.91 -11.80 9.61
CA ALA A 356 -6.41 -12.09 10.95
C ALA A 356 -5.34 -13.18 10.88
N LEU A 357 -4.24 -12.96 11.57
CA LEU A 357 -3.10 -13.85 11.72
C LEU A 357 -2.98 -14.26 13.19
N ILE A 358 -2.95 -15.56 13.45
CA ILE A 358 -2.71 -16.13 14.77
C ILE A 358 -1.41 -16.91 14.72
N VAL A 359 -0.47 -16.57 15.60
CA VAL A 359 0.82 -17.24 15.76
C VAL A 359 0.81 -17.94 17.11
N THR A 360 1.17 -19.21 17.15
CA THR A 360 1.26 -20.02 18.37
C THR A 360 2.72 -20.29 18.75
N ASP A 361 2.92 -20.83 19.92
CA ASP A 361 4.24 -21.19 20.45
C ASP A 361 4.73 -22.59 20.02
N GLY A 362 3.93 -23.30 19.19
CA GLY A 362 4.25 -24.66 18.72
C GLY A 362 3.97 -25.75 19.74
N SER A 363 3.42 -25.46 20.92
CA SER A 363 3.09 -26.43 21.93
C SER A 363 2.05 -27.46 21.46
N THR A 364 1.23 -27.10 20.47
CA THR A 364 0.14 -27.93 19.92
C THR A 364 0.51 -28.72 18.67
N ARG A 365 1.78 -28.73 18.25
CA ARG A 365 2.27 -29.36 17.01
C ARG A 365 1.82 -30.80 16.81
N THR A 366 1.87 -31.62 17.87
CA THR A 366 1.45 -33.02 17.81
C THR A 366 -0.06 -33.14 17.56
N ALA A 367 -0.88 -32.27 18.13
CA ALA A 367 -2.33 -32.24 17.92
C ALA A 367 -2.67 -31.79 16.49
N VAL A 368 -1.98 -30.77 16.01
CA VAL A 368 -2.10 -30.27 14.63
C VAL A 368 -1.71 -31.34 13.61
N SER A 369 -0.59 -32.05 13.81
CA SER A 369 -0.16 -33.14 12.93
C SER A 369 -1.19 -34.28 12.86
N LYS A 370 -1.74 -34.71 14.02
CA LYS A 370 -2.82 -35.68 14.05
C LYS A 370 -4.06 -35.21 13.29
N ARG A 371 -4.43 -33.93 13.41
CA ARG A 371 -5.56 -33.35 12.70
C ARG A 371 -5.35 -33.34 11.20
N VAL A 372 -4.15 -32.97 10.75
CA VAL A 372 -3.77 -33.01 9.33
C VAL A 372 -3.92 -34.42 8.77
N THR A 373 -3.42 -35.45 9.48
CA THR A 373 -3.57 -36.85 9.06
C THR A 373 -5.05 -37.27 8.99
N GLN A 374 -5.88 -36.84 9.94
CA GLN A 374 -7.34 -37.10 9.88
C GLN A 374 -7.99 -36.49 8.64
N ILE A 375 -7.64 -35.24 8.30
CA ILE A 375 -8.19 -34.57 7.13
C ILE A 375 -7.66 -35.22 5.84
N GLN A 376 -6.39 -35.66 5.79
CA GLN A 376 -5.84 -36.43 4.66
C GLN A 376 -6.62 -37.72 4.39
N ASN A 377 -6.92 -38.48 5.42
CA ASN A 377 -7.75 -39.68 5.30
C ASN A 377 -9.17 -39.36 4.77
N LEU A 378 -9.73 -38.20 5.16
CA LEU A 378 -11.01 -37.74 4.61
C LEU A 378 -10.91 -37.37 3.13
N VAL A 379 -9.80 -36.76 2.69
CA VAL A 379 -9.55 -36.47 1.26
C VAL A 379 -9.51 -37.73 0.41
N GLU A 380 -8.86 -38.78 0.90
CA GLU A 380 -8.77 -40.08 0.21
C GLU A 380 -10.15 -40.72 0.02
N ASN A 381 -11.01 -40.64 1.05
CA ASN A 381 -12.34 -41.23 1.07
C ASN A 381 -13.43 -40.36 0.40
N THR A 382 -13.12 -39.16 -0.04
CA THR A 382 -14.07 -38.25 -0.68
C THR A 382 -13.96 -38.37 -2.20
N GLU A 383 -15.04 -38.57 -2.92
CA GLU A 383 -15.03 -38.66 -4.40
C GLU A 383 -15.23 -37.28 -5.05
N GLU A 384 -15.95 -36.37 -4.40
CA GLU A 384 -16.33 -35.08 -4.96
C GLU A 384 -15.13 -34.12 -5.05
N LYS A 385 -14.80 -33.69 -6.27
CA LYS A 385 -13.66 -32.81 -6.57
C LYS A 385 -13.70 -31.49 -5.78
N PHE A 386 -14.89 -30.93 -5.57
CA PHE A 386 -15.06 -29.67 -4.86
C PHE A 386 -14.77 -29.80 -3.35
N GLN A 387 -15.26 -30.87 -2.73
CA GLN A 387 -14.97 -31.16 -1.31
C GLN A 387 -13.48 -31.50 -1.13
N LYS A 388 -12.88 -32.27 -2.03
CA LYS A 388 -11.42 -32.52 -2.02
C LYS A 388 -10.62 -31.21 -2.01
N LYS A 389 -11.01 -30.25 -2.84
CA LYS A 389 -10.34 -28.95 -2.88
C LYS A 389 -10.43 -28.21 -1.54
N ILE A 390 -11.59 -28.22 -0.90
CA ILE A 390 -11.80 -27.57 0.41
C ILE A 390 -10.96 -28.24 1.50
N LEU A 391 -10.95 -29.57 1.53
CA LEU A 391 -10.15 -30.32 2.50
C LEU A 391 -8.65 -30.08 2.31
N ASN A 392 -8.17 -30.03 1.06
CA ASN A 392 -6.79 -29.68 0.76
C ASN A 392 -6.42 -28.25 1.17
N GLU A 393 -7.34 -27.29 1.00
CA GLU A 393 -7.15 -25.93 1.51
C GLU A 393 -7.06 -25.90 3.04
N ARG A 394 -7.81 -26.72 3.77
CA ARG A 394 -7.71 -26.85 5.24
C ARG A 394 -6.36 -27.42 5.65
N ILE A 395 -5.91 -28.50 4.97
CA ILE A 395 -4.58 -29.08 5.20
C ILE A 395 -3.49 -28.01 5.00
N ALA A 396 -3.54 -27.29 3.90
CA ALA A 396 -2.57 -26.24 3.60
C ALA A 396 -2.53 -25.13 4.67
N ARG A 397 -3.68 -24.74 5.23
CA ARG A 397 -3.75 -23.75 6.32
C ARG A 397 -3.20 -24.26 7.64
N LEU A 398 -3.44 -25.54 7.97
CA LEU A 398 -2.96 -26.15 9.22
C LEU A 398 -1.47 -26.50 9.18
N SER A 399 -0.97 -26.98 8.01
CA SER A 399 0.41 -27.47 7.86
C SER A 399 1.39 -26.38 7.41
N GLY A 400 0.90 -25.26 6.84
CA GLY A 400 1.73 -24.28 6.16
C GLY A 400 2.64 -23.46 7.09
N GLY A 401 2.33 -23.34 8.37
CA GLY A 401 3.10 -22.49 9.29
C GLY A 401 3.12 -21.02 8.87
N ILE A 402 3.92 -20.23 9.56
CA ILE A 402 4.17 -18.81 9.30
C ILE A 402 5.66 -18.57 9.31
N ALA A 403 6.21 -18.06 8.23
CA ALA A 403 7.60 -17.60 8.19
C ALA A 403 7.68 -16.17 8.70
N ILE A 404 8.52 -15.92 9.68
CA ILE A 404 8.77 -14.60 10.26
C ILE A 404 10.16 -14.15 9.87
N ILE A 405 10.27 -13.11 9.06
CA ILE A 405 11.53 -12.47 8.71
C ILE A 405 11.81 -11.36 9.71
N GLN A 406 12.73 -11.60 10.63
CA GLN A 406 13.18 -10.63 11.62
C GLN A 406 14.29 -9.78 11.01
N VAL A 407 13.97 -8.54 10.62
CA VAL A 407 14.91 -7.66 9.93
C VAL A 407 15.89 -7.03 10.91
N GLY A 408 17.18 -7.25 10.68
CA GLY A 408 18.28 -6.67 11.46
C GLY A 408 18.99 -5.55 10.70
N ALA A 409 19.38 -4.49 11.42
CA ALA A 409 20.18 -3.39 10.89
C ALA A 409 20.93 -2.65 11.99
N GLN A 410 21.96 -1.89 11.62
CA GLN A 410 22.74 -1.11 12.57
C GLN A 410 22.07 0.23 12.93
N THR A 411 21.29 0.79 12.00
CA THR A 411 20.59 2.07 12.19
C THR A 411 19.11 1.97 11.91
N GLN A 412 18.31 2.87 12.50
CA GLN A 412 16.86 2.93 12.27
C GLN A 412 16.50 3.26 10.81
N VAL A 413 17.35 4.01 10.11
CA VAL A 413 17.16 4.37 8.70
C VAL A 413 17.37 3.15 7.83
N GLU A 414 18.49 2.44 8.03
CA GLU A 414 18.80 1.19 7.34
C GLU A 414 17.74 0.11 7.59
N LEU A 415 17.25 0.01 8.84
CA LEU A 415 16.20 -0.94 9.18
C LEU A 415 14.94 -0.73 8.35
N LYS A 416 14.50 0.54 8.23
CA LYS A 416 13.30 0.87 7.45
C LYS A 416 13.50 0.62 5.95
N ASP A 417 14.66 0.96 5.42
CA ASP A 417 14.99 0.71 4.01
C ASP A 417 14.98 -0.81 3.72
N LYS A 418 15.65 -1.61 4.56
CA LYS A 418 15.63 -3.07 4.43
C LYS A 418 14.22 -3.67 4.56
N GLN A 419 13.41 -3.16 5.51
CA GLN A 419 12.03 -3.63 5.66
C GLN A 419 11.21 -3.39 4.40
N LEU A 420 11.27 -2.20 3.81
CA LEU A 420 10.57 -1.87 2.57
C LEU A 420 11.03 -2.76 1.41
N ARG A 421 12.34 -2.94 1.22
CA ARG A 421 12.88 -3.82 0.17
C ARG A 421 12.43 -5.27 0.31
N ILE A 422 12.40 -5.80 1.54
CA ILE A 422 11.92 -7.17 1.80
C ILE A 422 10.40 -7.26 1.55
N GLU A 423 9.64 -6.21 1.90
CA GLU A 423 8.20 -6.13 1.66
C GLU A 423 7.88 -6.14 0.16
N ASP A 424 8.57 -5.31 -0.62
CA ASP A 424 8.43 -5.25 -2.08
C ASP A 424 8.80 -6.59 -2.73
N ALA A 425 9.94 -7.18 -2.34
CA ALA A 425 10.40 -8.47 -2.85
C ALA A 425 9.43 -9.63 -2.52
N LEU A 426 8.85 -9.64 -1.32
CA LEU A 426 7.84 -10.62 -0.92
C LEU A 426 6.56 -10.46 -1.73
N ASN A 427 6.11 -9.23 -1.95
CA ASN A 427 4.92 -8.94 -2.74
C ASN A 427 5.14 -9.31 -4.21
N ALA A 428 6.31 -9.02 -4.77
CA ALA A 428 6.68 -9.44 -6.13
C ALA A 428 6.68 -10.97 -6.28
N ALA A 429 7.26 -11.70 -5.32
CA ALA A 429 7.27 -13.17 -5.32
C ALA A 429 5.84 -13.75 -5.25
N ARG A 430 4.96 -13.17 -4.41
CA ARG A 430 3.54 -13.55 -4.34
C ARG A 430 2.82 -13.25 -5.65
N ALA A 431 3.01 -12.06 -6.22
CA ALA A 431 2.42 -11.66 -7.50
C ALA A 431 2.84 -12.60 -8.64
N ALA A 432 4.11 -13.02 -8.66
CA ALA A 432 4.62 -14.01 -9.61
C ALA A 432 3.99 -15.40 -9.43
N THR A 433 3.76 -15.81 -8.19
CA THR A 433 3.08 -17.07 -7.90
C THR A 433 1.62 -17.07 -8.33
N GLU A 434 0.94 -15.92 -8.30
CA GLU A 434 -0.48 -15.79 -8.64
C GLU A 434 -0.76 -15.74 -10.15
N GLU A 435 0.00 -14.96 -10.91
CA GLU A 435 -0.26 -14.72 -12.35
C GLU A 435 0.93 -15.06 -13.26
N GLY A 436 2.00 -15.64 -12.72
CA GLY A 436 3.20 -15.98 -13.48
C GLY A 436 4.13 -14.80 -13.69
N VAL A 437 5.09 -14.98 -14.61
CA VAL A 437 6.16 -14.04 -14.91
C VAL A 437 6.28 -13.73 -16.40
N VAL A 438 6.82 -12.56 -16.69
CA VAL A 438 7.14 -12.08 -18.03
C VAL A 438 8.57 -11.54 -18.05
N VAL A 439 9.08 -11.20 -19.23
CA VAL A 439 10.39 -10.59 -19.40
C VAL A 439 10.43 -9.24 -18.71
N GLY A 440 11.42 -9.03 -17.83
CA GLY A 440 11.56 -7.82 -17.03
C GLY A 440 12.26 -6.66 -17.75
N GLY A 441 12.67 -5.69 -16.92
CA GLY A 441 13.43 -4.52 -17.40
C GLY A 441 12.66 -3.58 -18.34
N GLY A 442 11.34 -3.56 -18.26
CA GLY A 442 10.46 -2.80 -19.16
C GLY A 442 10.38 -3.38 -20.59
N CYS A 443 11.07 -4.50 -20.86
CA CYS A 443 11.08 -5.12 -22.17
C CYS A 443 9.70 -5.69 -22.56
N CYS A 444 8.98 -6.28 -21.61
CA CYS A 444 7.63 -6.79 -21.86
C CYS A 444 6.69 -5.69 -22.37
N LEU A 445 6.66 -4.52 -21.70
CA LEU A 445 5.86 -3.37 -22.13
C LEU A 445 6.28 -2.89 -23.52
N LEU A 446 7.58 -2.86 -23.81
CA LEU A 446 8.08 -2.49 -25.12
C LEU A 446 7.67 -3.50 -26.21
N ARG A 447 7.69 -4.80 -25.92
CA ARG A 447 7.23 -5.85 -26.84
C ARG A 447 5.71 -5.81 -27.08
N LEU A 448 4.93 -5.45 -26.09
CA LEU A 448 3.50 -5.20 -26.26
C LEU A 448 3.22 -4.06 -27.25
N SER A 449 4.14 -3.09 -27.41
CA SER A 449 3.95 -2.01 -28.40
C SER A 449 3.85 -2.49 -29.84
N SER A 450 4.49 -3.61 -30.19
CA SER A 450 4.37 -4.23 -31.52
C SER A 450 3.01 -4.87 -31.79
N LYS A 451 2.26 -5.21 -30.72
CA LYS A 451 0.90 -5.77 -30.83
C LYS A 451 -0.18 -4.72 -31.02
N VAL A 452 0.13 -3.45 -30.72
CA VAL A 452 -0.84 -2.35 -30.81
C VAL A 452 -1.35 -2.13 -32.22
N ASP A 453 -0.54 -2.37 -33.24
CA ASP A 453 -0.96 -2.18 -34.64
C ASP A 453 -2.12 -3.12 -35.02
N ALA A 454 -2.07 -4.39 -34.59
CA ALA A 454 -3.17 -5.32 -34.78
C ALA A 454 -4.41 -4.94 -33.96
N ILE A 455 -4.23 -4.42 -32.74
CA ILE A 455 -5.35 -3.92 -31.92
C ILE A 455 -6.00 -2.70 -32.57
N LYS A 456 -5.20 -1.81 -33.17
CA LYS A 456 -5.66 -0.60 -33.85
C LYS A 456 -6.63 -0.90 -34.99
N GLU A 457 -6.43 -2.00 -35.72
CA GLU A 457 -7.33 -2.43 -36.81
C GLU A 457 -8.73 -2.84 -36.31
N MET A 458 -8.85 -3.23 -35.03
CA MET A 458 -10.13 -3.63 -34.42
C MET A 458 -10.91 -2.44 -33.85
N LEU A 459 -10.38 -1.21 -33.91
CA LEU A 459 -11.02 -0.03 -33.32
C LEU A 459 -11.98 0.65 -34.29
N ASP A 460 -13.07 1.22 -33.77
CA ASP A 460 -14.24 1.64 -34.53
C ASP A 460 -14.01 2.89 -35.37
N ASN A 461 -13.15 3.83 -34.92
CA ASN A 461 -12.93 5.11 -35.56
C ASN A 461 -11.49 5.61 -35.44
N ASP A 462 -11.15 6.64 -36.21
CA ASP A 462 -9.77 7.17 -36.28
C ASP A 462 -9.31 7.83 -34.98
N ASP A 463 -10.19 8.48 -34.22
CA ASP A 463 -9.83 9.05 -32.91
C ASP A 463 -9.50 7.95 -31.89
N GLN A 464 -10.18 6.79 -31.93
CA GLN A 464 -9.82 5.64 -31.11
C GLN A 464 -8.48 5.05 -31.53
N LYS A 465 -8.19 4.99 -32.84
CA LYS A 465 -6.88 4.57 -33.37
C LYS A 465 -5.76 5.48 -32.89
N ILE A 466 -6.01 6.79 -32.82
CA ILE A 466 -5.09 7.76 -32.21
C ILE A 466 -4.83 7.43 -30.73
N GLY A 467 -5.88 7.04 -29.99
CA GLY A 467 -5.73 6.56 -28.60
C GLY A 467 -4.80 5.36 -28.48
N ALA A 468 -4.87 4.41 -29.44
CA ALA A 468 -3.94 3.28 -29.50
C ALA A 468 -2.50 3.73 -29.83
N ASP A 469 -2.31 4.68 -30.74
CA ASP A 469 -0.99 5.23 -31.07
C ASP A 469 -0.34 5.96 -29.87
N ILE A 470 -1.13 6.67 -29.06
CA ILE A 470 -0.68 7.26 -27.79
C ILE A 470 -0.15 6.15 -26.88
N PHE A 471 -0.92 5.08 -26.74
CA PHE A 471 -0.54 3.94 -25.91
C PHE A 471 0.76 3.27 -26.40
N LYS A 472 0.86 3.02 -27.71
CA LYS A 472 2.07 2.47 -28.36
C LYS A 472 3.33 3.25 -28.01
N ARG A 473 3.26 4.58 -28.06
CA ARG A 473 4.39 5.46 -27.70
C ARG A 473 4.70 5.43 -26.22
N ALA A 474 3.68 5.46 -25.37
CA ALA A 474 3.82 5.47 -23.92
C ALA A 474 4.46 4.17 -23.36
N LEU A 475 4.22 3.00 -23.98
CA LEU A 475 4.81 1.73 -23.59
C LEU A 475 6.36 1.74 -23.61
N SER A 476 6.99 2.65 -24.34
CA SER A 476 8.44 2.77 -24.37
C SER A 476 9.03 3.56 -23.18
N TYR A 477 8.21 4.31 -22.43
CA TYR A 477 8.70 5.21 -21.37
C TYR A 477 9.40 4.50 -20.23
N PRO A 478 8.90 3.38 -19.67
CA PRO A 478 9.59 2.66 -18.59
C PRO A 478 10.98 2.18 -19.00
N ALA A 479 11.12 1.55 -20.19
CA ALA A 479 12.41 1.11 -20.70
C ALA A 479 13.38 2.28 -20.94
N LYS A 480 12.89 3.41 -21.46
CA LYS A 480 13.67 4.64 -21.62
C LYS A 480 14.15 5.20 -20.30
N GLN A 481 13.30 5.17 -19.27
CA GLN A 481 13.68 5.64 -17.93
C GLN A 481 14.75 4.77 -17.28
N ILE A 482 14.65 3.44 -17.41
CA ILE A 482 15.69 2.50 -16.93
C ILE A 482 17.03 2.78 -17.63
N ALA A 483 17.01 2.96 -18.95
CA ALA A 483 18.21 3.29 -19.71
C ALA A 483 18.80 4.66 -19.31
N LYS A 484 17.94 5.69 -19.12
CA LYS A 484 18.35 7.02 -18.64
C LYS A 484 19.04 6.95 -17.28
N ASN A 485 18.49 6.16 -16.34
CA ASN A 485 19.09 5.96 -15.02
C ASN A 485 20.43 5.20 -15.11
N ALA A 486 20.59 4.37 -16.14
CA ALA A 486 21.87 3.70 -16.43
C ALA A 486 22.90 4.61 -17.14
N GLY A 487 22.53 5.84 -17.52
CA GLY A 487 23.41 6.79 -18.24
C GLY A 487 23.45 6.56 -19.75
N VAL A 488 22.51 5.79 -20.32
CA VAL A 488 22.45 5.47 -21.75
C VAL A 488 21.23 6.16 -22.39
N ASN A 489 21.35 6.51 -23.68
CA ASN A 489 20.23 7.10 -24.41
C ASN A 489 19.10 6.07 -24.61
N GLY A 490 17.95 6.31 -23.94
CA GLY A 490 16.81 5.41 -23.96
C GLY A 490 16.19 5.18 -25.35
N ASN A 491 16.28 6.15 -26.27
CA ASN A 491 15.75 5.96 -27.63
C ASN A 491 16.59 4.93 -28.41
N ILE A 492 17.91 4.99 -28.30
CA ILE A 492 18.82 4.03 -28.93
C ILE A 492 18.58 2.63 -28.38
N VAL A 493 18.37 2.52 -27.06
CA VAL A 493 18.10 1.23 -26.41
C VAL A 493 16.79 0.63 -26.94
N VAL A 494 15.72 1.43 -27.00
CA VAL A 494 14.41 1.00 -27.49
C VAL A 494 14.49 0.54 -28.95
N GLU A 495 15.12 1.32 -29.84
CA GLU A 495 15.28 0.99 -31.24
C GLU A 495 16.05 -0.32 -31.44
N LYS A 496 17.16 -0.49 -30.70
CA LYS A 496 17.96 -1.71 -30.76
C LYS A 496 17.22 -2.96 -30.24
N ILE A 497 16.38 -2.82 -29.22
CA ILE A 497 15.54 -3.93 -28.75
C ILE A 497 14.51 -4.29 -29.82
N LEU A 498 13.83 -3.32 -30.40
CA LEU A 498 12.79 -3.53 -31.40
C LEU A 498 13.34 -4.05 -32.74
N SER A 499 14.61 -3.80 -33.06
CA SER A 499 15.25 -4.31 -34.30
C SER A 499 15.48 -5.83 -34.29
N VAL A 500 15.43 -6.48 -33.11
CA VAL A 500 15.61 -7.93 -32.97
C VAL A 500 14.27 -8.59 -32.69
N ASP A 501 13.87 -9.58 -33.47
CA ASP A 501 12.56 -10.25 -33.36
C ASP A 501 12.52 -11.35 -32.27
N ASN A 502 13.42 -11.30 -31.31
CA ASN A 502 13.41 -12.19 -30.16
C ASN A 502 12.68 -11.53 -28.97
N MET A 503 11.56 -12.10 -28.55
CA MET A 503 10.73 -11.57 -27.45
C MET A 503 11.47 -11.51 -26.10
N LYS A 504 12.50 -12.31 -25.89
CA LYS A 504 13.30 -12.38 -24.65
C LYS A 504 14.50 -11.45 -24.67
N TYR A 505 14.86 -10.92 -25.85
CA TYR A 505 16.00 -10.03 -26.01
C TYR A 505 15.71 -8.63 -25.47
N GLY A 506 16.58 -8.13 -24.62
CA GLY A 506 16.41 -6.81 -23.99
C GLY A 506 17.75 -6.23 -23.51
N TYR A 507 17.68 -5.08 -22.83
CA TYR A 507 18.82 -4.38 -22.29
C TYR A 507 18.97 -4.65 -20.79
N ASN A 508 20.09 -5.26 -20.40
CA ASN A 508 20.45 -5.43 -19.00
C ASN A 508 21.19 -4.18 -18.48
N ALA A 509 20.47 -3.31 -17.79
CA ALA A 509 21.00 -2.04 -17.27
C ALA A 509 22.06 -2.23 -16.16
N ALA A 510 22.03 -3.35 -15.43
CA ALA A 510 23.02 -3.63 -14.40
C ALA A 510 24.41 -3.89 -15.02
N ARG A 511 24.46 -4.64 -16.13
CA ARG A 511 25.68 -5.07 -16.81
C ARG A 511 26.02 -4.29 -18.06
N ASP A 512 25.16 -3.31 -18.43
CA ASP A 512 25.29 -2.47 -19.63
C ASP A 512 25.48 -3.28 -20.92
N ARG A 513 24.64 -4.30 -21.13
CA ARG A 513 24.70 -5.16 -22.32
C ARG A 513 23.32 -5.64 -22.75
N TYR A 514 23.25 -6.04 -24.02
CA TYR A 514 22.04 -6.63 -24.61
C TYR A 514 22.16 -8.15 -24.58
N GLU A 515 21.17 -8.82 -24.01
CA GLU A 515 21.15 -10.26 -23.84
C GLU A 515 19.73 -10.81 -23.72
N ASP A 516 19.58 -12.13 -23.66
CA ASP A 516 18.30 -12.75 -23.28
C ASP A 516 18.05 -12.49 -21.78
N LEU A 517 17.05 -11.67 -21.48
CA LEU A 517 16.74 -11.27 -20.11
C LEU A 517 16.16 -12.40 -19.26
N MET A 518 15.49 -13.39 -19.90
CA MET A 518 15.01 -14.57 -19.17
C MET A 518 16.19 -15.45 -18.73
N ALA A 519 17.15 -15.66 -19.63
CA ALA A 519 18.40 -16.37 -19.29
C ALA A 519 19.27 -15.59 -18.29
N ALA A 520 19.19 -14.26 -18.34
CA ALA A 520 19.85 -13.36 -17.36
C ALA A 520 19.10 -13.23 -16.04
N LYS A 521 17.96 -13.97 -15.86
CA LYS A 521 17.13 -13.99 -14.64
C LYS A 521 16.47 -12.63 -14.31
N ILE A 522 16.18 -11.83 -15.33
CA ILE A 522 15.50 -10.53 -15.19
C ILE A 522 14.04 -10.73 -15.61
N MET A 523 13.20 -10.92 -14.61
CA MET A 523 11.77 -11.23 -14.78
C MET A 523 10.92 -10.30 -13.92
N ASP A 524 9.78 -9.87 -14.47
CA ASP A 524 8.79 -9.09 -13.76
C ASP A 524 7.51 -9.92 -13.53
N PRO A 525 6.83 -9.81 -12.39
CA PRO A 525 5.56 -10.47 -12.15
C PRO A 525 4.49 -9.95 -13.12
N THR A 526 3.76 -10.84 -13.78
CA THR A 526 2.69 -10.50 -14.74
C THR A 526 1.62 -9.61 -14.10
N LYS A 527 1.23 -9.92 -12.85
CA LYS A 527 0.26 -9.14 -12.07
C LYS A 527 0.67 -7.68 -11.91
N VAL A 528 1.96 -7.41 -11.63
CA VAL A 528 2.50 -6.05 -11.48
C VAL A 528 2.37 -5.29 -12.80
N VAL A 529 2.83 -5.90 -13.92
CA VAL A 529 2.78 -5.27 -15.24
C VAL A 529 1.33 -5.00 -15.67
N ARG A 530 0.41 -5.94 -15.42
CA ARG A 530 -1.02 -5.78 -15.69
C ARG A 530 -1.63 -4.61 -14.90
N CYS A 531 -1.38 -4.55 -13.60
CA CYS A 531 -1.88 -3.46 -12.76
C CYS A 531 -1.32 -2.10 -13.22
N CYS A 532 -0.04 -2.04 -13.63
CA CYS A 532 0.55 -0.81 -14.19
C CYS A 532 -0.18 -0.35 -15.45
N LEU A 533 -0.50 -1.27 -16.39
CA LEU A 533 -1.24 -0.96 -17.60
C LEU A 533 -2.65 -0.43 -17.30
N GLU A 534 -3.40 -1.13 -16.46
CA GLU A 534 -4.78 -0.80 -16.11
C GLU A 534 -4.89 0.53 -15.38
N HIS A 535 -4.06 0.77 -14.36
CA HIS A 535 -4.15 1.97 -13.53
C HIS A 535 -3.58 3.20 -14.23
N ALA A 536 -2.48 3.06 -14.97
CA ALA A 536 -1.94 4.17 -15.78
C ALA A 536 -2.95 4.61 -16.84
N ALA A 537 -3.60 3.67 -17.54
CA ALA A 537 -4.63 3.96 -18.52
C ALA A 537 -5.87 4.62 -17.89
N ALA A 538 -6.31 4.16 -16.71
CA ALA A 538 -7.46 4.72 -16.00
C ALA A 538 -7.21 6.17 -15.59
N VAL A 539 -6.04 6.48 -15.04
CA VAL A 539 -5.68 7.84 -14.63
C VAL A 539 -5.48 8.75 -15.84
N ALA A 540 -4.78 8.29 -16.88
CA ALA A 540 -4.58 9.06 -18.10
C ALA A 540 -5.90 9.39 -18.80
N LYS A 541 -6.83 8.44 -18.89
CA LYS A 541 -8.17 8.64 -19.42
C LYS A 541 -8.93 9.72 -18.63
N THR A 542 -8.91 9.66 -17.30
CA THR A 542 -9.58 10.64 -16.43
C THR A 542 -8.95 12.02 -16.60
N PHE A 543 -7.63 12.09 -16.65
CA PHE A 543 -6.89 13.34 -16.85
C PHE A 543 -7.24 14.00 -18.20
N LEU A 544 -7.18 13.25 -19.30
CA LEU A 544 -7.41 13.77 -20.65
C LEU A 544 -8.85 14.26 -20.88
N ILE A 545 -9.85 13.67 -20.23
CA ILE A 545 -11.25 14.12 -20.33
C ILE A 545 -11.51 15.40 -19.54
N SER A 546 -10.69 15.71 -18.54
CA SER A 546 -10.85 16.89 -17.69
C SER A 546 -10.42 18.14 -18.44
N ASP A 547 -11.28 19.16 -18.52
CA ASP A 547 -11.02 20.45 -19.21
C ASP A 547 -10.83 21.61 -18.23
N ALA A 548 -11.37 21.49 -17.01
CA ALA A 548 -11.31 22.54 -16.00
C ALA A 548 -11.05 21.98 -14.60
N VAL A 549 -10.29 22.73 -13.82
CA VAL A 549 -10.02 22.44 -12.42
C VAL A 549 -10.61 23.53 -11.53
N VAL A 550 -11.29 23.11 -10.48
CA VAL A 550 -11.83 23.97 -9.45
C VAL A 550 -11.06 23.72 -8.17
N ILE A 551 -10.38 24.73 -7.66
CA ILE A 551 -9.59 24.65 -6.44
C ILE A 551 -10.10 25.60 -5.38
N ASP A 552 -9.97 25.22 -4.11
CA ASP A 552 -10.18 26.08 -2.97
C ASP A 552 -8.95 26.96 -2.75
N ILE A 553 -9.13 28.26 -2.68
CA ILE A 553 -8.02 29.19 -2.43
C ILE A 553 -7.91 29.35 -0.93
N PRO A 554 -6.81 28.94 -0.28
CA PRO A 554 -6.60 29.19 1.12
C PRO A 554 -6.60 30.69 1.38
N GLU A 555 -7.46 31.16 2.28
CA GLU A 555 -7.44 32.55 2.71
C GLU A 555 -6.04 32.89 3.24
N PRO A 556 -5.43 34.01 2.79
CA PRO A 556 -4.21 34.47 3.39
C PRO A 556 -4.50 34.68 4.89
N VAL A 557 -3.77 33.97 5.75
CA VAL A 557 -3.88 34.11 7.20
C VAL A 557 -3.61 35.60 7.50
N SER A 558 -4.69 36.36 7.69
CA SER A 558 -4.56 37.75 8.02
C SER A 558 -3.81 37.83 9.34
N SER A 559 -2.64 38.47 9.34
CA SER A 559 -1.78 38.72 10.52
C SER A 559 -2.46 39.57 11.59
N ARG A 560 -3.78 39.79 11.49
CA ARG A 560 -4.58 40.64 12.39
C ARG A 560 -5.30 39.91 13.54
N GLN A 561 -5.07 38.62 13.75
CA GLN A 561 -5.62 37.93 14.92
C GLN A 561 -4.57 37.47 15.94
N ILE A 562 -3.51 38.24 16.15
CA ILE A 562 -2.90 38.27 17.47
C ILE A 562 -3.84 39.16 18.34
N ARG A 563 -4.91 38.56 18.83
CA ARG A 563 -5.67 39.15 19.94
C ARG A 563 -4.68 39.34 21.07
N ARG A 564 -4.32 40.59 21.34
CA ARG A 564 -3.69 40.96 22.61
C ARG A 564 -4.53 40.30 23.71
N PRO A 565 -3.90 39.67 24.68
CA PRO A 565 -4.64 39.18 25.84
C PRO A 565 -5.40 40.37 26.45
N PRO A 566 -6.64 40.18 26.91
CA PRO A 566 -7.38 41.25 27.55
C PRO A 566 -6.55 41.82 28.70
N PRO A 567 -6.51 43.17 28.90
CA PRO A 567 -5.82 43.75 30.01
C PRO A 567 -6.41 43.20 31.31
N MET A 568 -5.55 42.72 32.19
CA MET A 568 -5.97 42.29 33.52
C MET A 568 -6.69 43.42 34.22
N PRO A 569 -7.82 43.21 34.91
CA PRO A 569 -8.51 44.24 35.64
C PRO A 569 -7.63 44.68 36.82
N THR A 570 -7.13 45.89 36.75
CA THR A 570 -6.53 46.62 37.88
C THR A 570 -7.65 47.23 38.70
N SER A 571 -8.19 46.51 39.68
CA SER A 571 -8.85 47.13 40.85
C SER A 571 -9.18 46.06 41.88
N GLY A 572 -8.31 45.84 42.84
CA GLY A 572 -8.64 45.26 44.12
C GLY A 572 -8.57 46.39 45.18
N PRO A 573 -9.46 46.43 46.15
CA PRO A 573 -9.57 47.54 47.11
C PRO A 573 -8.40 47.55 48.07
N ARG A 574 -7.91 48.78 48.34
CA ARG A 574 -6.97 49.04 49.43
C ARG A 574 -7.63 48.68 50.75
N LEU A 575 -7.08 47.73 51.45
CA LEU A 575 -7.25 47.59 52.89
C LEU A 575 -6.00 48.13 53.56
N SER A 576 -6.18 49.26 54.21
CA SER A 576 -5.25 49.88 55.15
C SER A 576 -5.28 49.10 56.47
N GLY A 577 -4.11 48.85 57.03
CA GLY A 577 -3.93 48.60 58.45
C GLY A 577 -3.47 47.24 58.86
N LEU A 578 -2.22 47.11 59.15
CA LEU A 578 -1.70 46.73 60.44
C LEU A 578 -0.18 46.46 60.35
N SER A 579 0.51 47.31 61.06
CA SER A 579 1.92 47.26 61.40
C SER A 579 2.29 46.01 62.22
N GLY A 580 3.52 45.53 62.04
CA GLY A 580 4.25 45.00 63.17
C GLY A 580 5.02 43.71 62.91
N LEU A 581 6.33 43.76 63.16
CA LEU A 581 7.28 42.70 63.48
C LEU A 581 7.75 41.88 62.28
N GLY A 582 8.95 41.85 61.82
CA GLY A 582 10.22 42.00 62.57
C GLY A 582 11.08 40.78 62.30
N ALA A 583 12.25 41.04 61.71
CA ALA A 583 13.48 40.29 61.87
C ALA A 583 13.91 39.12 61.02
N ARG A 584 15.04 39.36 60.35
CA ARG A 584 16.24 38.52 60.13
C ARG A 584 16.19 37.49 59.01
N ALA A 585 16.88 37.72 57.92
CA ALA A 585 18.34 37.74 57.67
C ALA A 585 18.99 36.34 57.78
N THR A 586 19.51 35.90 56.69
CA THR A 586 20.80 35.29 56.35
C THR A 586 20.56 34.52 55.03
N GLY A 587 21.19 34.72 53.91
CA GLY A 587 22.61 34.96 53.64
C GLY A 587 23.26 33.63 53.19
N LEU A 588 23.60 33.57 51.91
CA LEU A 588 24.73 32.84 51.30
C LEU A 588 24.39 32.58 49.83
N SER A 589 24.83 33.38 48.84
CA SER A 589 26.13 33.33 48.15
C SER A 589 26.49 31.90 47.63
N GLY A 590 26.43 31.67 46.31
CA GLY A 590 27.64 31.80 45.56
C GLY A 590 27.91 30.57 44.66
N LEU A 591 28.51 30.85 43.54
CA LEU A 591 29.25 29.99 42.59
C LEU A 591 28.36 29.26 41.55
N GLY A 592 28.41 29.54 40.27
CA GLY A 592 29.59 29.93 39.49
C GLY A 592 29.88 28.86 38.43
N ALA A 593 29.51 29.17 37.20
CA ALA A 593 30.11 28.83 35.90
C ALA A 593 31.00 27.59 35.76
N ARG A 594 30.76 26.80 34.71
CA ARG A 594 31.64 26.77 33.54
C ARG A 594 31.15 25.75 32.49
N ALA A 595 31.07 26.22 31.28
CA ALA A 595 31.07 25.43 30.04
C ALA A 595 32.41 24.71 29.88
N THR A 596 32.39 23.52 29.27
CA THR A 596 33.43 23.07 28.32
C THR A 596 32.88 22.01 27.40
N THR A 597 32.99 22.29 26.14
CA THR A 597 33.13 21.48 24.92
C THR A 597 33.84 20.14 25.10
N LEU A 598 33.26 19.10 24.51
CA LEU A 598 33.88 18.22 23.50
C LEU A 598 32.76 17.55 22.71
#